data_eee5050c8c01bf1b19629b5beb03b30b
#
_entry.id   eee5050c8c01bf1b19629b5beb03b30b
#
_cell.length_a   1.000
_cell.length_b   1.000
_cell.length_c   1.000
_cell.angle_alpha   90.00
_cell.angle_beta   90.00
_cell.angle_gamma   90.00
#
_symmetry.space_group_name_H-M   'P 1'
#
loop_
_entity.id
_entity.type
_entity.pdbx_description
1 polymer ?
#
loop_
_entity_poly.entity_id
_entity_poly.type
_entity_poly.pdbx_seq_one_letter_code
_entity_poly.pdbx_strand_id
1 'polypeptide(L)'
;MHIEHLSHWSGHLNREMYVNRYGHGGIPVVVFASSGGSHNEYYDFGMIDACASFIEEGRVQFFTLSSVDNESWLATWKNSHDQAEMHRAYERYVIEEAIPFIKHKTGWFDGMMTTGCSMGAYHALNFFLQHPDVFTKVIALSGVYDARFFVGDYYNDDAIYQNSPVDYIWNQNDGWFIDRYRQAEIVICTGLGAWEQDGLPSYYKLKEAFDQKQIPAWFAEWGHDVAHDWEWWRKQMPYFLGHMSL
;
A
#
# COMPACT_ATOMS: atom_id res chain seq x y z
N MET A 1 -7.53 23.13 3.74
CA MET A 1 -7.50 21.78 3.05
C MET A 1 -8.91 21.39 2.65
N HIS A 2 -9.11 20.92 1.41
CA HIS A 2 -10.39 20.37 0.95
C HIS A 2 -10.54 18.93 1.42
N ILE A 3 -11.68 18.60 2.05
CA ILE A 3 -11.97 17.26 2.57
C ILE A 3 -13.34 16.83 2.05
N GLU A 4 -13.42 15.61 1.53
CA GLU A 4 -14.69 15.00 1.12
C GLU A 4 -14.80 13.60 1.76
N HIS A 5 -15.96 13.33 2.35
CA HIS A 5 -16.34 11.99 2.83
C HIS A 5 -17.26 11.39 1.78
N LEU A 6 -16.81 10.31 1.18
CA LEU A 6 -17.44 9.69 0.02
C LEU A 6 -17.78 8.23 0.35
N SER A 7 -18.78 7.70 -0.33
CA SER A 7 -19.05 6.26 -0.31
C SER A 7 -19.60 5.81 -1.66
N HIS A 8 -19.48 4.54 -1.93
CA HIS A 8 -20.08 3.88 -3.07
C HIS A 8 -20.32 2.41 -2.79
N TRP A 9 -21.35 1.86 -3.44
CA TRP A 9 -21.63 0.44 -3.33
C TRP A 9 -20.58 -0.39 -4.07
N SER A 10 -20.04 -1.40 -3.40
CA SER A 10 -19.18 -2.41 -4.02
C SER A 10 -19.98 -3.66 -4.37
N GLY A 11 -19.97 -4.02 -5.64
CA GLY A 11 -20.53 -5.29 -6.13
C GLY A 11 -19.65 -6.48 -5.72
N HIS A 12 -18.31 -6.31 -5.69
CA HIS A 12 -17.38 -7.36 -5.30
C HIS A 12 -17.45 -7.72 -3.81
N LEU A 13 -17.75 -6.73 -2.95
CA LEU A 13 -17.82 -6.90 -1.50
C LEU A 13 -19.25 -6.95 -0.98
N ASN A 14 -20.24 -6.68 -1.85
CA ASN A 14 -21.67 -6.65 -1.54
C ASN A 14 -21.99 -5.74 -0.33
N ARG A 15 -21.38 -4.55 -0.31
CA ARG A 15 -21.56 -3.55 0.75
C ARG A 15 -21.19 -2.14 0.29
N GLU A 16 -21.57 -1.17 1.09
CA GLU A 16 -21.08 0.19 0.93
C GLU A 16 -19.66 0.30 1.43
N MET A 17 -18.80 0.93 0.61
CA MET A 17 -17.41 1.19 0.93
C MET A 17 -17.18 2.68 1.05
N TYR A 18 -16.43 3.08 2.08
CA TYR A 18 -16.15 4.48 2.38
C TYR A 18 -14.77 4.88 1.88
N VAL A 19 -14.69 6.11 1.39
CA VAL A 19 -13.46 6.73 0.87
C VAL A 19 -13.42 8.18 1.32
N ASN A 20 -12.35 8.59 2.01
CA ASN A 20 -12.14 10.01 2.24
C ASN A 20 -11.16 10.55 1.21
N ARG A 21 -11.45 11.75 0.68
CA ARG A 21 -10.53 12.51 -0.15
C ARG A 21 -10.01 13.70 0.62
N TYR A 22 -8.70 13.88 0.60
CA TYR A 22 -8.00 15.03 1.16
C TYR A 22 -7.20 15.71 0.05
N GLY A 23 -7.54 16.94 -0.27
CA GLY A 23 -6.92 17.69 -1.37
C GLY A 23 -7.86 17.96 -2.53
N HIS A 24 -7.39 18.70 -3.52
CA HIS A 24 -8.18 19.19 -4.64
C HIS A 24 -7.54 18.94 -6.02
N GLY A 25 -6.29 18.47 -6.05
CA GLY A 25 -5.54 18.27 -7.29
C GLY A 25 -4.25 17.49 -7.08
N GLY A 26 -3.48 17.34 -8.15
CA GLY A 26 -2.24 16.56 -8.16
C GLY A 26 -2.45 15.06 -8.27
N ILE A 27 -1.38 14.30 -8.06
CA ILE A 27 -1.37 12.84 -8.19
C ILE A 27 -2.32 12.22 -7.16
N PRO A 28 -3.29 11.38 -7.56
CA PRO A 28 -4.07 10.62 -6.59
C PRO A 28 -3.20 9.58 -5.88
N VAL A 29 -3.23 9.62 -4.56
CA VAL A 29 -2.53 8.69 -3.69
C VAL A 29 -3.55 7.78 -3.03
N VAL A 30 -3.56 6.51 -3.41
CA VAL A 30 -4.42 5.50 -2.80
C VAL A 30 -3.78 5.02 -1.51
N VAL A 31 -4.49 5.23 -0.40
CA VAL A 31 -3.99 4.97 0.95
C VAL A 31 -4.66 3.74 1.52
N PHE A 32 -3.84 2.79 1.94
CA PHE A 32 -4.27 1.61 2.67
C PHE A 32 -4.03 1.81 4.17
N ALA A 33 -5.04 1.49 4.99
CA ALA A 33 -4.96 1.60 6.43
C ALA A 33 -3.96 0.59 7.04
N SER A 34 -3.47 0.85 8.24
CA SER A 34 -2.72 -0.12 9.02
C SER A 34 -3.63 -1.25 9.54
N SER A 35 -3.07 -2.21 10.25
CA SER A 35 -3.79 -3.41 10.71
C SER A 35 -5.12 -3.10 11.39
N GLY A 36 -6.23 -3.50 10.77
CA GLY A 36 -7.58 -3.27 11.28
C GLY A 36 -8.02 -1.81 11.31
N GLY A 37 -7.27 -0.91 10.69
CA GLY A 37 -7.56 0.51 10.60
C GLY A 37 -8.71 0.84 9.65
N SER A 38 -9.19 2.07 9.73
CA SER A 38 -10.28 2.59 8.91
C SER A 38 -9.82 3.64 7.90
N HIS A 39 -10.71 4.02 7.00
CA HIS A 39 -10.50 5.14 6.08
C HIS A 39 -10.27 6.51 6.78
N ASN A 40 -10.53 6.61 8.09
CA ASN A 40 -10.27 7.82 8.88
C ASN A 40 -8.86 7.85 9.50
N GLU A 41 -8.18 6.73 9.54
CA GLU A 41 -6.95 6.53 10.32
C GLU A 41 -5.86 7.58 10.03
N TYR A 42 -5.60 7.88 8.76
CA TYR A 42 -4.58 8.87 8.37
C TYR A 42 -4.90 10.27 8.88
N TYR A 43 -6.18 10.63 8.97
CA TYR A 43 -6.61 11.87 9.58
C TYR A 43 -6.50 11.83 11.11
N ASP A 44 -7.03 10.76 11.72
CA ASP A 44 -7.10 10.61 13.17
C ASP A 44 -5.71 10.58 13.82
N PHE A 45 -4.72 10.02 13.14
CA PHE A 45 -3.33 9.96 13.59
C PHE A 45 -2.45 11.11 13.05
N GLY A 46 -3.04 12.13 12.41
CA GLY A 46 -2.33 13.35 12.00
C GLY A 46 -1.41 13.19 10.79
N MET A 47 -1.54 12.12 9.99
CA MET A 47 -0.74 11.94 8.79
C MET A 47 -1.14 12.94 7.70
N ILE A 48 -2.43 13.25 7.59
CA ILE A 48 -2.93 14.25 6.64
C ILE A 48 -2.35 15.63 6.95
N ASP A 49 -2.29 16.00 8.23
CA ASP A 49 -1.67 17.26 8.67
C ASP A 49 -0.16 17.29 8.41
N ALA A 50 0.53 16.16 8.62
CA ALA A 50 1.95 16.04 8.32
C ALA A 50 2.26 16.24 6.82
N CYS A 51 1.33 15.91 5.93
CA CYS A 51 1.46 16.05 4.48
C CYS A 51 0.75 17.31 3.93
N ALA A 52 0.27 18.22 4.80
CA ALA A 52 -0.60 19.34 4.42
C ALA A 52 -0.02 20.21 3.31
N SER A 53 1.30 20.51 3.34
CA SER A 53 1.93 21.35 2.31
C SER A 53 1.77 20.74 0.90
N PHE A 54 2.02 19.44 0.73
CA PHE A 54 1.88 18.76 -0.55
C PHE A 54 0.43 18.72 -1.04
N ILE A 55 -0.52 18.57 -0.10
CA ILE A 55 -1.95 18.51 -0.38
C ILE A 55 -2.50 19.90 -0.76
N GLU A 56 -2.13 20.93 -0.01
CA GLU A 56 -2.62 22.31 -0.23
C GLU A 56 -1.99 22.96 -1.47
N GLU A 57 -0.76 22.61 -1.81
CA GLU A 57 -0.12 22.99 -3.05
C GLU A 57 -0.70 22.26 -4.29
N GLY A 58 -1.58 21.27 -4.09
CA GLY A 58 -2.18 20.49 -5.17
C GLY A 58 -1.19 19.57 -5.88
N ARG A 59 -0.12 19.14 -5.21
CA ARG A 59 0.86 18.17 -5.73
C ARG A 59 0.35 16.75 -5.61
N VAL A 60 -0.36 16.46 -4.52
CA VAL A 60 -1.02 15.16 -4.27
C VAL A 60 -2.41 15.38 -3.69
N GLN A 61 -3.25 14.36 -3.87
CA GLN A 61 -4.54 14.24 -3.19
C GLN A 61 -4.70 12.82 -2.65
N PHE A 62 -4.92 12.69 -1.35
CA PHE A 62 -5.03 11.38 -0.71
C PHE A 62 -6.45 10.83 -0.81
N PHE A 63 -6.57 9.54 -1.16
CA PHE A 63 -7.80 8.77 -1.12
C PHE A 63 -7.62 7.61 -0.14
N THR A 64 -8.15 7.75 1.07
CA THR A 64 -8.05 6.73 2.11
C THR A 64 -9.23 5.78 2.01
N LEU A 65 -8.96 4.50 1.78
CA LEU A 65 -9.98 3.47 1.53
C LEU A 65 -10.36 2.73 2.82
N SER A 66 -11.62 2.31 2.92
CA SER A 66 -12.01 1.29 3.90
C SER A 66 -11.29 -0.02 3.63
N SER A 67 -10.92 -0.73 4.69
CA SER A 67 -10.26 -2.03 4.65
C SER A 67 -11.26 -3.18 4.90
N VAL A 68 -10.87 -4.39 4.49
CA VAL A 68 -11.54 -5.65 4.83
C VAL A 68 -10.62 -6.58 5.64
N ASP A 69 -9.57 -6.06 6.24
CA ASP A 69 -8.53 -6.85 6.92
C ASP A 69 -9.11 -7.74 8.01
N ASN A 70 -10.08 -7.24 8.76
CA ASN A 70 -10.77 -8.02 9.79
C ASN A 70 -11.55 -9.24 9.25
N GLU A 71 -11.82 -9.27 7.95
CA GLU A 71 -12.52 -10.37 7.27
C GLU A 71 -11.61 -11.18 6.34
N SER A 72 -10.41 -10.67 6.08
CA SER A 72 -9.35 -11.30 5.28
C SER A 72 -8.18 -11.73 6.17
N TRP A 73 -7.04 -11.08 6.08
CA TRP A 73 -5.80 -11.50 6.74
C TRP A 73 -5.87 -11.59 8.27
N LEU A 74 -6.71 -10.80 8.93
CA LEU A 74 -6.89 -10.81 10.38
C LEU A 74 -8.01 -11.76 10.84
N ALA A 75 -8.72 -12.43 9.91
CA ALA A 75 -9.81 -13.35 10.21
C ALA A 75 -9.29 -14.72 10.65
N THR A 76 -8.66 -14.81 11.81
CA THR A 76 -8.03 -16.03 12.36
C THR A 76 -8.99 -17.19 12.57
N TRP A 77 -10.30 -16.95 12.50
CA TRP A 77 -11.35 -18.00 12.52
C TRP A 77 -11.62 -18.65 11.16
N LYS A 78 -11.06 -18.10 10.06
CA LYS A 78 -11.13 -18.66 8.71
C LYS A 78 -9.91 -19.53 8.45
N ASN A 79 -10.01 -20.43 7.49
CA ASN A 79 -8.82 -21.05 6.93
C ASN A 79 -8.04 -20.05 6.06
N SER A 80 -6.78 -20.31 5.83
CA SER A 80 -5.87 -19.42 5.11
C SER A 80 -6.30 -19.11 3.67
N HIS A 81 -6.88 -20.11 2.99
CA HIS A 81 -7.41 -19.94 1.63
C HIS A 81 -8.57 -18.92 1.60
N ASP A 82 -9.55 -19.05 2.50
CA ASP A 82 -10.70 -18.15 2.58
C ASP A 82 -10.28 -16.72 2.98
N GLN A 83 -9.20 -16.59 3.79
CA GLN A 83 -8.61 -15.27 4.10
C GLN A 83 -8.05 -14.61 2.82
N ALA A 84 -7.29 -15.38 2.03
CA ALA A 84 -6.71 -14.91 0.78
C ALA A 84 -7.78 -14.61 -0.28
N GLU A 85 -8.82 -15.41 -0.41
CA GLU A 85 -9.93 -15.17 -1.35
C GLU A 85 -10.73 -13.89 -0.98
N MET A 86 -10.89 -13.60 0.32
CA MET A 86 -11.49 -12.34 0.74
C MET A 86 -10.61 -11.15 0.39
N HIS A 87 -9.27 -11.29 0.50
CA HIS A 87 -8.33 -10.27 0.06
C HIS A 87 -8.39 -10.07 -1.47
N ARG A 88 -8.51 -11.14 -2.26
CA ARG A 88 -8.71 -11.06 -3.73
C ARG A 88 -10.03 -10.36 -4.09
N ALA A 89 -11.09 -10.54 -3.29
CA ALA A 89 -12.31 -9.78 -3.48
C ALA A 89 -12.09 -8.27 -3.22
N TYR A 90 -11.27 -7.94 -2.22
CA TYR A 90 -10.85 -6.56 -1.96
C TYR A 90 -9.97 -5.99 -3.07
N GLU A 91 -9.07 -6.80 -3.63
CA GLU A 91 -8.27 -6.40 -4.80
C GLU A 91 -9.17 -6.02 -5.98
N ARG A 92 -10.15 -6.87 -6.32
CA ARG A 92 -11.13 -6.55 -7.37
C ARG A 92 -11.90 -5.26 -7.07
N TYR A 93 -12.33 -5.07 -5.83
CA TYR A 93 -12.96 -3.82 -5.40
C TYR A 93 -12.05 -2.62 -5.67
N VAL A 94 -10.80 -2.67 -5.25
CA VAL A 94 -9.87 -1.56 -5.44
C VAL A 94 -9.68 -1.26 -6.92
N ILE A 95 -9.36 -2.26 -7.72
CA ILE A 95 -8.98 -2.08 -9.13
C ILE A 95 -10.18 -1.81 -10.05
N GLU A 96 -11.29 -2.52 -9.85
CA GLU A 96 -12.42 -2.47 -10.78
C GLU A 96 -13.50 -1.45 -10.36
N GLU A 97 -13.49 -1.00 -9.10
CA GLU A 97 -14.50 -0.07 -8.58
C GLU A 97 -13.87 1.23 -8.03
N ALA A 98 -12.96 1.14 -7.04
CA ALA A 98 -12.40 2.32 -6.39
C ALA A 98 -11.50 3.15 -7.33
N ILE A 99 -10.62 2.52 -8.12
CA ILE A 99 -9.77 3.23 -9.08
C ILE A 99 -10.59 3.94 -10.16
N PRO A 100 -11.57 3.31 -10.85
CA PRO A 100 -12.47 4.01 -11.76
C PRO A 100 -13.24 5.17 -11.11
N PHE A 101 -13.71 4.98 -9.88
CA PHE A 101 -14.36 6.04 -9.11
C PHE A 101 -13.42 7.24 -8.89
N ILE A 102 -12.17 7.00 -8.46
CA ILE A 102 -11.15 8.04 -8.27
C ILE A 102 -10.83 8.74 -9.59
N LYS A 103 -10.64 8.00 -10.68
CA LYS A 103 -10.39 8.54 -12.02
C LYS A 103 -11.53 9.47 -12.47
N HIS A 104 -12.76 9.01 -12.32
CA HIS A 104 -13.93 9.81 -12.67
C HIS A 104 -14.05 11.07 -11.79
N LYS A 105 -13.80 10.94 -10.49
CA LYS A 105 -13.90 12.04 -9.52
C LYS A 105 -12.85 13.12 -9.75
N THR A 106 -11.67 12.76 -10.19
CA THR A 106 -10.50 13.66 -10.33
C THR A 106 -10.24 14.11 -11.76
N GLY A 107 -10.68 13.34 -12.74
CA GLY A 107 -10.25 13.50 -14.14
C GLY A 107 -8.78 13.07 -14.37
N TRP A 108 -8.17 12.37 -13.42
CA TRP A 108 -6.79 11.88 -13.52
C TRP A 108 -6.76 10.48 -14.13
N PHE A 109 -6.13 10.33 -15.28
CA PHE A 109 -6.05 9.06 -16.02
C PHE A 109 -4.62 8.52 -16.17
N ASP A 110 -3.65 9.24 -15.64
CA ASP A 110 -2.24 8.81 -15.59
C ASP A 110 -2.00 7.85 -14.41
N GLY A 111 -0.73 7.44 -14.24
CA GLY A 111 -0.33 6.59 -13.12
C GLY A 111 -0.58 7.24 -11.77
N MET A 112 -1.04 6.44 -10.82
CA MET A 112 -1.32 6.85 -9.44
C MET A 112 -0.21 6.39 -8.49
N MET A 113 -0.27 6.86 -7.26
CA MET A 113 0.58 6.40 -6.16
C MET A 113 -0.20 5.50 -5.21
N THR A 114 0.44 4.49 -4.66
CA THR A 114 -0.04 3.76 -3.47
C THR A 114 0.79 4.11 -2.25
N THR A 115 0.19 4.11 -1.08
CA THR A 115 0.92 4.25 0.18
C THR A 115 0.19 3.61 1.35
N GLY A 116 0.95 3.34 2.41
CA GLY A 116 0.45 2.83 3.67
C GLY A 116 1.56 2.65 4.70
N CYS A 117 1.14 2.43 5.94
CA CYS A 117 2.02 2.14 7.07
C CYS A 117 1.68 0.75 7.62
N SER A 118 2.68 -0.02 8.10
CA SER A 118 2.47 -1.34 8.66
C SER A 118 1.78 -2.30 7.66
N MET A 119 0.63 -2.87 7.99
CA MET A 119 -0.17 -3.68 7.07
C MET A 119 -0.59 -2.90 5.82
N GLY A 120 -0.85 -1.60 5.94
CA GLY A 120 -1.11 -0.72 4.80
C GLY A 120 0.06 -0.63 3.84
N ALA A 121 1.31 -0.71 4.33
CA ALA A 121 2.50 -0.76 3.50
C ALA A 121 2.59 -2.08 2.71
N TYR A 122 2.23 -3.20 3.34
CA TYR A 122 2.08 -4.47 2.64
C TYR A 122 1.07 -4.34 1.49
N HIS A 123 -0.13 -3.82 1.77
CA HIS A 123 -1.13 -3.61 0.72
C HIS A 123 -0.60 -2.68 -0.38
N ALA A 124 -0.04 -1.53 -0.02
CA ALA A 124 0.46 -0.56 -0.98
C ALA A 124 1.48 -1.16 -1.95
N LEU A 125 2.45 -1.92 -1.43
CA LEU A 125 3.46 -2.57 -2.27
C LEU A 125 2.87 -3.72 -3.08
N ASN A 126 2.00 -4.55 -2.49
CA ASN A 126 1.38 -5.68 -3.17
C ASN A 126 0.52 -5.21 -4.35
N PHE A 127 -0.34 -4.21 -4.15
CA PHE A 127 -1.14 -3.61 -5.22
C PHE A 127 -0.29 -2.96 -6.31
N PHE A 128 0.77 -2.24 -5.93
CA PHE A 128 1.72 -1.67 -6.89
C PHE A 128 2.37 -2.75 -7.76
N LEU A 129 2.87 -3.83 -7.16
CA LEU A 129 3.53 -4.90 -7.90
C LEU A 129 2.58 -5.71 -8.79
N GLN A 130 1.33 -5.86 -8.39
CA GLN A 130 0.33 -6.58 -9.19
C GLN A 130 -0.24 -5.74 -10.33
N HIS A 131 -0.35 -4.41 -10.12
CA HIS A 131 -1.00 -3.49 -11.06
C HIS A 131 -0.09 -2.30 -11.44
N PRO A 132 1.11 -2.56 -12.03
CA PRO A 132 2.06 -1.49 -12.37
C PRO A 132 1.63 -0.64 -13.58
N ASP A 133 0.53 -0.97 -14.22
CA ASP A 133 -0.14 -0.16 -15.24
C ASP A 133 -1.09 0.88 -14.61
N VAL A 134 -1.51 0.67 -13.38
CA VAL A 134 -2.34 1.60 -12.60
C VAL A 134 -1.46 2.45 -11.68
N PHE A 135 -0.51 1.81 -11.00
CA PHE A 135 0.33 2.45 -9.99
C PHE A 135 1.77 2.57 -10.49
N THR A 136 2.24 3.81 -10.59
CA THR A 136 3.61 4.13 -11.04
C THR A 136 4.51 4.61 -9.92
N LYS A 137 3.95 4.77 -8.72
CA LYS A 137 4.67 5.22 -7.52
C LYS A 137 4.17 4.48 -6.30
N VAL A 138 5.09 4.18 -5.37
CA VAL A 138 4.74 3.61 -4.07
C VAL A 138 5.63 4.15 -2.96
N ILE A 139 5.02 4.46 -1.81
CA ILE A 139 5.73 4.68 -0.54
C ILE A 139 5.16 3.68 0.46
N ALA A 140 5.96 2.70 0.86
CA ALA A 140 5.59 1.65 1.79
C ALA A 140 6.42 1.77 3.08
N LEU A 141 5.76 2.08 4.21
CA LEU A 141 6.43 2.36 5.48
C LEU A 141 6.21 1.23 6.48
N SER A 142 7.30 0.57 6.89
CA SER A 142 7.31 -0.46 7.94
C SER A 142 6.40 -1.66 7.66
N GLY A 143 6.41 -2.19 6.42
CA GLY A 143 5.55 -3.31 6.02
C GLY A 143 6.16 -4.68 6.33
N VAL A 144 5.29 -5.68 6.45
CA VAL A 144 5.64 -7.11 6.39
C VAL A 144 5.17 -7.64 5.04
N TYR A 145 6.06 -8.13 4.20
CA TYR A 145 5.77 -8.47 2.80
C TYR A 145 5.73 -9.98 2.52
N ASP A 146 5.60 -10.79 3.55
CA ASP A 146 5.48 -12.24 3.53
C ASP A 146 4.08 -12.62 4.05
N ALA A 147 3.25 -13.22 3.20
CA ALA A 147 1.90 -13.62 3.59
C ALA A 147 1.87 -14.64 4.73
N ARG A 148 2.97 -15.38 4.96
CA ARG A 148 3.10 -16.30 6.10
C ARG A 148 2.94 -15.62 7.44
N PHE A 149 3.21 -14.34 7.52
CA PHE A 149 2.97 -13.56 8.73
C PHE A 149 1.49 -13.56 9.14
N PHE A 150 0.60 -13.60 8.16
CA PHE A 150 -0.86 -13.55 8.41
C PHE A 150 -1.49 -14.94 8.52
N VAL A 151 -1.03 -15.89 7.72
CA VAL A 151 -1.71 -17.18 7.53
C VAL A 151 -0.91 -18.39 8.03
N GLY A 152 0.33 -18.19 8.48
CA GLY A 152 1.27 -19.27 8.75
C GLY A 152 1.81 -19.90 7.46
N ASP A 153 2.47 -21.04 7.60
CA ASP A 153 3.00 -21.76 6.44
C ASP A 153 1.88 -22.24 5.53
N TYR A 154 2.08 -22.09 4.21
CA TYR A 154 1.15 -22.54 3.19
C TYR A 154 1.86 -23.38 2.12
N TYR A 155 1.09 -24.22 1.44
CA TYR A 155 1.62 -25.08 0.38
C TYR A 155 0.60 -25.17 -0.77
N ASN A 156 1.05 -24.91 -2.00
CA ASN A 156 0.24 -24.99 -3.23
C ASN A 156 -1.10 -24.21 -3.16
N ASP A 157 -1.08 -23.01 -2.58
CA ASP A 157 -2.21 -22.10 -2.58
C ASP A 157 -1.89 -20.86 -3.40
N ASP A 158 -2.46 -20.78 -4.61
CA ASP A 158 -2.22 -19.69 -5.55
C ASP A 158 -2.76 -18.34 -5.03
N ALA A 159 -3.84 -18.36 -4.25
CA ALA A 159 -4.43 -17.14 -3.71
C ALA A 159 -3.51 -16.50 -2.67
N ILE A 160 -2.85 -17.32 -1.83
CA ILE A 160 -1.85 -16.84 -0.87
C ILE A 160 -0.56 -16.44 -1.60
N TYR A 161 -0.07 -17.29 -2.50
CA TYR A 161 1.18 -17.05 -3.24
C TYR A 161 1.14 -15.71 -4.00
N GLN A 162 0.05 -15.41 -4.71
CA GLN A 162 -0.13 -14.18 -5.46
C GLN A 162 -0.19 -12.94 -4.56
N ASN A 163 -0.40 -13.11 -3.27
CA ASN A 163 -0.43 -12.04 -2.27
C ASN A 163 0.76 -12.06 -1.31
N SER A 164 1.83 -12.78 -1.67
CA SER A 164 3.10 -12.81 -0.93
C SER A 164 4.22 -12.19 -1.77
N PRO A 165 4.44 -10.87 -1.69
CA PRO A 165 5.47 -10.18 -2.47
C PRO A 165 6.84 -10.85 -2.46
N VAL A 166 7.29 -11.35 -1.30
CA VAL A 166 8.57 -12.04 -1.17
C VAL A 166 8.64 -13.38 -1.91
N ASP A 167 7.49 -13.97 -2.25
CA ASP A 167 7.45 -15.27 -2.96
C ASP A 167 7.34 -15.05 -4.48
N TYR A 168 6.37 -14.24 -4.93
CA TYR A 168 6.15 -14.10 -6.36
C TYR A 168 7.18 -13.23 -7.07
N ILE A 169 7.79 -12.24 -6.39
CA ILE A 169 8.74 -11.34 -7.06
C ILE A 169 9.96 -12.08 -7.60
N TRP A 170 10.44 -13.12 -6.91
CA TRP A 170 11.55 -13.95 -7.37
C TRP A 170 11.25 -14.66 -8.69
N ASN A 171 10.01 -15.07 -8.90
CA ASN A 171 9.53 -15.79 -10.07
C ASN A 171 8.98 -14.85 -11.17
N GLN A 172 8.84 -13.55 -10.89
CA GLN A 172 8.39 -12.59 -11.88
C GLN A 172 9.47 -12.29 -12.90
N ASN A 173 9.33 -12.85 -14.11
CA ASN A 173 10.27 -12.68 -15.21
C ASN A 173 9.62 -12.10 -16.47
N ASP A 174 8.32 -11.79 -16.41
CA ASP A 174 7.62 -11.16 -17.52
C ASP A 174 8.14 -9.72 -17.71
N GLY A 175 8.65 -9.44 -18.91
CA GLY A 175 9.17 -8.13 -19.26
C GLY A 175 8.14 -7.02 -19.11
N TRP A 176 6.86 -7.32 -19.30
CA TRP A 176 5.78 -6.34 -19.14
C TRP A 176 5.74 -5.75 -17.72
N PHE A 177 5.93 -6.59 -16.69
CA PHE A 177 6.02 -6.16 -15.29
C PHE A 177 7.36 -5.51 -14.98
N ILE A 178 8.46 -6.18 -15.33
CA ILE A 178 9.82 -5.75 -14.98
C ILE A 178 10.13 -4.35 -15.56
N ASP A 179 9.73 -4.09 -16.79
CA ASP A 179 9.97 -2.80 -17.42
C ASP A 179 9.17 -1.66 -16.75
N ARG A 180 7.96 -1.95 -16.26
CA ARG A 180 7.16 -0.98 -15.49
C ARG A 180 7.75 -0.71 -14.12
N TYR A 181 8.20 -1.75 -13.41
CA TYR A 181 8.89 -1.57 -12.12
C TYR A 181 10.15 -0.72 -12.28
N ARG A 182 10.89 -0.89 -13.38
CA ARG A 182 12.10 -0.10 -13.68
C ARG A 182 11.83 1.37 -13.97
N GLN A 183 10.64 1.69 -14.42
CA GLN A 183 10.21 3.06 -14.72
C GLN A 183 9.49 3.74 -13.55
N ALA A 184 9.14 2.99 -12.54
CA ALA A 184 8.39 3.46 -11.39
C ALA A 184 9.29 4.13 -10.33
N GLU A 185 8.68 4.94 -9.48
CA GLU A 185 9.32 5.46 -8.27
C GLU A 185 8.88 4.63 -7.06
N ILE A 186 9.82 3.87 -6.49
CA ILE A 186 9.55 2.89 -5.45
C ILE A 186 10.33 3.24 -4.19
N VAL A 187 9.63 3.48 -3.09
CA VAL A 187 10.21 3.68 -1.75
C VAL A 187 9.67 2.61 -0.81
N ILE A 188 10.58 1.86 -0.21
CA ILE A 188 10.29 0.85 0.81
C ILE A 188 11.14 1.20 2.03
N CYS A 189 10.50 1.66 3.10
CA CYS A 189 11.18 2.14 4.30
C CYS A 189 10.87 1.27 5.50
N THR A 190 11.85 1.09 6.37
CA THR A 190 11.71 0.47 7.68
C THR A 190 12.54 1.23 8.72
N GLY A 191 12.13 1.22 9.98
CA GLY A 191 12.98 1.52 11.10
C GLY A 191 13.78 0.29 11.54
N LEU A 192 14.69 0.48 12.48
CA LEU A 192 15.44 -0.61 13.14
C LEU A 192 15.12 -0.68 14.63
N GLY A 193 14.20 0.14 15.11
CA GLY A 193 13.80 0.27 16.50
C GLY A 193 12.70 -0.72 16.94
N ALA A 194 11.99 -0.33 17.98
CA ALA A 194 10.97 -1.18 18.59
C ALA A 194 9.85 -1.55 17.59
N TRP A 195 9.45 -2.82 17.59
CA TRP A 195 8.34 -3.40 16.81
C TRP A 195 8.55 -3.45 15.28
N GLU A 196 9.78 -3.17 14.80
CA GLU A 196 10.12 -3.31 13.37
C GLU A 196 10.64 -4.72 13.00
N GLN A 197 10.97 -5.54 14.01
CA GLN A 197 11.66 -6.82 13.85
C GLN A 197 10.91 -7.81 12.95
N ASP A 198 9.57 -7.79 12.99
CA ASP A 198 8.74 -8.71 12.19
C ASP A 198 8.79 -8.39 10.68
N GLY A 199 8.98 -7.12 10.32
CA GLY A 199 9.08 -6.67 8.93
C GLY A 199 10.44 -6.93 8.28
N LEU A 200 11.53 -6.86 9.08
CA LEU A 200 12.91 -6.88 8.58
C LEU A 200 13.25 -8.09 7.70
N PRO A 201 12.87 -9.34 8.05
CA PRO A 201 13.20 -10.48 7.19
C PRO A 201 12.60 -10.36 5.78
N SER A 202 11.36 -9.92 5.66
CA SER A 202 10.70 -9.73 4.37
C SER A 202 11.24 -8.52 3.61
N TYR A 203 11.59 -7.44 4.30
CA TYR A 203 12.25 -6.27 3.73
C TYR A 203 13.57 -6.65 3.05
N TYR A 204 14.45 -7.40 3.73
CA TYR A 204 15.73 -7.81 3.15
C TYR A 204 15.57 -8.80 1.99
N LYS A 205 14.61 -9.73 2.07
CA LYS A 205 14.29 -10.64 0.95
C LYS A 205 13.83 -9.87 -0.30
N LEU A 206 12.97 -8.86 -0.12
CA LEU A 206 12.56 -7.99 -1.23
C LEU A 206 13.73 -7.23 -1.81
N LYS A 207 14.56 -6.62 -0.95
CA LYS A 207 15.74 -5.88 -1.39
C LYS A 207 16.65 -6.75 -2.25
N GLU A 208 16.95 -7.96 -1.81
CA GLU A 208 17.74 -8.92 -2.58
C GLU A 208 17.10 -9.26 -3.93
N ALA A 209 15.79 -9.51 -3.97
CA ALA A 209 15.07 -9.81 -5.21
C ALA A 209 15.09 -8.63 -6.20
N PHE A 210 14.90 -7.40 -5.70
CA PHE A 210 14.95 -6.19 -6.53
C PHE A 210 16.34 -5.94 -7.08
N ASP A 211 17.39 -6.10 -6.25
CA ASP A 211 18.79 -5.98 -6.67
C ASP A 211 19.13 -7.01 -7.76
N GLN A 212 18.73 -8.29 -7.58
CA GLN A 212 18.96 -9.34 -8.56
C GLN A 212 18.24 -9.09 -9.90
N LYS A 213 17.02 -8.55 -9.84
CA LYS A 213 16.22 -8.23 -11.04
C LYS A 213 16.55 -6.85 -11.63
N GLN A 214 17.47 -6.11 -11.02
CA GLN A 214 17.82 -4.75 -11.42
C GLN A 214 16.60 -3.82 -11.49
N ILE A 215 15.72 -3.93 -10.49
CA ILE A 215 14.59 -3.02 -10.29
C ILE A 215 15.05 -1.89 -9.37
N PRO A 216 15.15 -0.65 -9.86
CA PRO A 216 15.57 0.46 -9.02
C PRO A 216 14.50 0.76 -7.98
N ALA A 217 14.89 0.76 -6.71
CA ALA A 217 14.02 1.13 -5.60
C ALA A 217 14.84 1.74 -4.47
N TRP A 218 14.25 2.68 -3.77
CA TRP A 218 14.85 3.24 -2.58
C TRP A 218 14.47 2.41 -1.36
N PHE A 219 15.31 1.44 -1.01
CA PHE A 219 15.24 0.74 0.25
C PHE A 219 15.88 1.59 1.33
N ALA A 220 15.06 2.20 2.20
CA ALA A 220 15.49 3.12 3.25
C ALA A 220 15.42 2.46 4.62
N GLU A 221 16.57 2.42 5.30
CA GLU A 221 16.67 1.99 6.70
C GLU A 221 16.88 3.23 7.57
N TRP A 222 15.97 3.46 8.51
CA TRP A 222 16.11 4.49 9.53
C TRP A 222 16.64 3.86 10.82
N GLY A 223 17.21 4.66 11.72
CA GLY A 223 17.99 4.20 12.86
C GLY A 223 17.29 3.31 13.88
N HIS A 224 18.05 2.83 14.87
CA HIS A 224 17.55 2.00 15.95
C HIS A 224 16.62 2.76 16.93
N ASP A 225 16.56 4.06 16.85
CA ASP A 225 15.64 4.94 17.55
C ASP A 225 14.28 5.07 16.84
N VAL A 226 14.15 4.55 15.62
CA VAL A 226 12.95 4.63 14.78
C VAL A 226 12.08 3.39 15.01
N ALA A 227 11.00 3.57 15.76
CA ALA A 227 10.05 2.53 16.10
C ALA A 227 8.92 2.43 15.08
N HIS A 228 8.20 1.30 15.10
CA HIS A 228 7.01 1.02 14.31
C HIS A 228 5.82 1.83 14.86
N ASP A 229 5.79 3.14 14.60
CA ASP A 229 4.81 4.06 15.19
C ASP A 229 4.53 5.25 14.28
N TRP A 230 3.34 5.82 14.45
CA TRP A 230 2.85 7.03 13.76
C TRP A 230 3.77 8.24 13.94
N GLU A 231 4.47 8.37 15.06
CA GLU A 231 5.46 9.45 15.26
C GLU A 231 6.49 9.46 14.14
N TRP A 232 6.99 8.31 13.75
CA TRP A 232 8.01 8.17 12.73
C TRP A 232 7.42 8.21 11.32
N TRP A 233 6.28 7.54 11.09
CA TRP A 233 5.62 7.57 9.79
C TRP A 233 5.21 8.99 9.36
N ARG A 234 4.78 9.86 10.31
CA ARG A 234 4.51 11.27 10.04
C ARG A 234 5.76 12.09 9.67
N LYS A 235 6.94 11.64 10.04
CA LYS A 235 8.21 12.25 9.61
C LYS A 235 8.66 11.69 8.25
N GLN A 236 8.51 10.40 8.04
CA GLN A 236 8.93 9.66 6.85
C GLN A 236 8.08 10.01 5.62
N MET A 237 6.77 10.05 5.74
CA MET A 237 5.88 10.31 4.60
C MET A 237 6.18 11.63 3.90
N PRO A 238 6.16 12.81 4.55
CA PRO A 238 6.50 14.05 3.88
C PRO A 238 7.95 14.11 3.42
N TYR A 239 8.88 13.45 4.12
CA TYR A 239 10.26 13.35 3.67
C TYR A 239 10.34 12.64 2.30
N PHE A 240 9.72 11.48 2.14
CA PHE A 240 9.75 10.76 0.86
C PHE A 240 8.93 11.46 -0.23
N LEU A 241 7.78 12.03 0.09
CA LEU A 241 7.02 12.86 -0.87
C LEU A 241 7.87 14.02 -1.42
N GLY A 242 8.71 14.63 -0.59
CA GLY A 242 9.61 15.71 -1.00
C GLY A 242 10.72 15.28 -1.97
N HIS A 243 10.97 13.99 -2.10
CA HIS A 243 11.99 13.43 -2.99
C HIS A 243 11.41 12.74 -4.23
N MET A 244 10.09 12.68 -4.35
CA MET A 244 9.41 12.10 -5.51
C MET A 244 9.06 13.17 -6.54
N SER A 245 8.92 12.74 -7.79
CA SER A 245 8.43 13.57 -8.90
C SER A 245 6.91 13.70 -8.79
N LEU A 246 6.42 14.80 -8.20
CA LEU A 246 5.00 15.06 -7.92
C LEU A 246 4.47 16.20 -8.78
#